data_b02f45386ac9a9d5d634cfb39eba4257
#
_entry.id   b02f45386ac9a9d5d634cfb39eba4257
#
_cell.length_a   1.000
_cell.length_b   1.000
_cell.length_c   1.000
_cell.angle_alpha   90.00
_cell.angle_beta   90.00
_cell.angle_gamma   90.00
#
_symmetry.space_group_name_H-M   'P 1'
#
loop_
_entity.id
_entity.type
_entity.pdbx_description
1 polymer ?
#
loop_
_entity_poly.entity_id
_entity_poly.type
_entity_poly.pdbx_seq_one_letter_code
_entity_poly.pdbx_strand_id
1 'polypeptide(L)'
;VTEKKSRVISWIILGIFLLAFILLISNMALWESFLRWLFPEEREVLHPRGTLLELVGEHLWMVIVSSGLATVVGISIGVLVTRPLGRQYLPLVSNLSSLGQTFPPVAVLALAVPLLGFGFKPTVAALLLYGLLPILRNTITGIENIPSEVREAAYGMGMSSWQVLFKIELPLALKVIMSGIRISVVINIGTATVGATIGAGGLGSPITAGLVS
;
A
#
# COMPACT_ATOMS: atom_id res chain seq x y z
N VAL A 1 25.10 24.15 -2.47
CA VAL A 1 24.47 24.85 -1.32
C VAL A 1 22.96 24.97 -1.53
N THR A 2 22.48 25.24 -2.75
CA THR A 2 21.05 25.43 -3.09
C THR A 2 20.21 24.17 -2.93
N GLU A 3 20.72 22.99 -3.30
CA GLU A 3 19.98 21.72 -3.25
C GLU A 3 19.71 21.24 -1.82
N LYS A 4 20.70 21.44 -0.92
CA LYS A 4 20.53 21.09 0.50
C LYS A 4 19.49 22.00 1.18
N LYS A 5 19.48 23.29 0.82
CA LYS A 5 18.52 24.27 1.36
C LYS A 5 17.10 23.98 0.86
N SER A 6 16.93 23.58 -0.40
CA SER A 6 15.66 23.17 -0.96
C SER A 6 15.09 21.92 -0.25
N ARG A 7 15.91 20.90 0.01
CA ARG A 7 15.48 19.69 0.75
C ARG A 7 15.02 20.02 2.16
N VAL A 8 15.75 20.90 2.89
CA VAL A 8 15.35 21.29 4.25
C VAL A 8 14.00 22.00 4.24
N ILE A 9 13.79 22.93 3.30
CA ILE A 9 12.50 23.62 3.14
C ILE A 9 11.38 22.63 2.87
N SER A 10 11.58 21.65 1.99
CA SER A 10 10.58 20.62 1.69
C SER A 10 10.20 19.78 2.91
N TRP A 11 11.18 19.42 3.75
CA TRP A 11 10.91 18.70 5.01
C TRP A 11 10.15 19.55 6.04
N ILE A 12 10.47 20.85 6.14
CA ILE A 12 9.74 21.77 7.02
C ILE A 12 8.28 21.90 6.55
N ILE A 13 8.06 22.11 5.25
CA ILE A 13 6.72 22.21 4.67
C ILE A 13 5.93 20.92 4.94
N LEU A 14 6.53 19.76 4.71
CA LEU A 14 5.90 18.47 5.01
C LEU A 14 5.55 18.34 6.49
N GLY A 15 6.44 18.76 7.38
CA GLY A 15 6.19 18.75 8.83
C GLY A 15 5.03 19.66 9.24
N ILE A 16 4.92 20.85 8.64
CA ILE A 16 3.82 21.78 8.88
C ILE A 16 2.48 21.17 8.41
N PHE A 17 2.46 20.58 7.20
CA PHE A 17 1.25 19.92 6.69
C PHE A 17 0.83 18.72 7.55
N LEU A 18 1.79 17.93 8.02
CA LEU A 18 1.52 16.79 8.90
C LEU A 18 0.95 17.25 10.25
N LEU A 19 1.55 18.29 10.82
CA LEU A 19 1.08 18.88 12.09
C LEU A 19 -0.32 19.46 11.93
N ALA A 20 -0.57 20.22 10.88
CA ALA A 20 -1.89 20.77 10.57
C ALA A 20 -2.93 19.65 10.37
N PHE A 21 -2.58 18.58 9.67
CA PHE A 21 -3.43 17.42 9.50
C PHE A 21 -3.77 16.76 10.83
N ILE A 22 -2.78 16.51 11.69
CA ILE A 22 -3.00 15.91 13.02
C ILE A 22 -3.91 16.81 13.88
N LEU A 23 -3.68 18.11 13.88
CA LEU A 23 -4.51 19.08 14.63
C LEU A 23 -5.97 19.07 14.13
N LEU A 24 -6.16 19.01 12.82
CA LEU A 24 -7.50 18.95 12.21
C LEU A 24 -8.24 17.67 12.59
N ILE A 25 -7.63 16.50 12.46
CA ILE A 25 -8.29 15.22 12.77
C ILE A 25 -8.52 15.01 14.28
N SER A 26 -7.74 15.68 15.14
CA SER A 26 -7.87 15.60 16.60
C SER A 26 -8.97 16.51 17.14
N ASN A 27 -9.39 17.52 16.41
CA ASN A 27 -10.36 18.52 16.91
C ASN A 27 -11.76 18.28 16.35
N MET A 28 -12.48 17.34 16.97
CA MET A 28 -13.87 17.02 16.58
C MET A 28 -14.85 18.18 16.75
N ALA A 29 -14.63 19.04 17.75
CA ALA A 29 -15.51 20.20 18.00
C ALA A 29 -15.44 21.23 16.84
N LEU A 30 -14.28 21.38 16.22
CA LEU A 30 -14.11 22.21 15.02
C LEU A 30 -14.95 21.67 13.85
N TRP A 31 -14.90 20.37 13.62
CA TRP A 31 -15.67 19.71 12.58
C TRP A 31 -17.16 19.77 12.85
N GLU A 32 -17.59 19.55 14.10
CA GLU A 32 -18.99 19.66 14.49
C GLU A 32 -19.53 21.07 14.23
N SER A 33 -18.81 22.11 14.68
CA SER A 33 -19.21 23.49 14.49
C SER A 33 -19.29 23.88 13.01
N PHE A 34 -18.30 23.45 12.21
CA PHE A 34 -18.27 23.70 10.77
C PHE A 34 -19.41 22.99 10.03
N LEU A 35 -19.63 21.70 10.33
CA LEU A 35 -20.68 20.92 9.67
C LEU A 35 -22.07 21.38 10.07
N ARG A 36 -22.31 21.75 11.33
CA ARG A 36 -23.58 22.35 11.78
C ARG A 36 -23.87 23.70 11.11
N TRP A 37 -22.84 24.48 10.84
CA TRP A 37 -22.99 25.72 10.07
C TRP A 37 -23.36 25.44 8.60
N LEU A 38 -22.80 24.41 8.01
CA LEU A 38 -23.05 24.04 6.60
C LEU A 38 -24.37 23.28 6.42
N PHE A 39 -24.75 22.45 7.40
CA PHE A 39 -25.95 21.60 7.39
C PHE A 39 -26.76 21.80 8.67
N PRO A 40 -27.47 22.95 8.83
CA PRO A 40 -28.17 23.29 10.07
C PRO A 40 -29.39 22.42 10.36
N GLU A 41 -29.93 21.74 9.36
CA GLU A 41 -31.10 20.87 9.49
C GLU A 41 -30.78 19.44 9.89
N GLU A 42 -29.49 19.05 9.78
CA GLU A 42 -29.08 17.70 10.12
C GLU A 42 -28.93 17.51 11.64
N ARG A 43 -29.54 16.45 12.16
CA ARG A 43 -29.49 16.12 13.60
C ARG A 43 -28.12 15.62 14.03
N GLU A 44 -27.48 14.77 13.20
CA GLU A 44 -26.20 14.16 13.47
C GLU A 44 -25.21 14.49 12.35
N VAL A 45 -24.37 15.50 12.57
CA VAL A 45 -23.37 15.96 11.59
C VAL A 45 -22.03 15.23 11.71
N LEU A 46 -21.82 14.47 12.80
CA LEU A 46 -20.62 13.67 13.01
C LEU A 46 -20.95 12.17 13.01
N HIS A 47 -19.98 11.36 12.60
CA HIS A 47 -20.12 9.90 12.64
C HIS A 47 -20.21 9.42 14.11
N PRO A 48 -21.26 8.68 14.51
CA PRO A 48 -21.49 8.34 15.92
C PRO A 48 -20.55 7.26 16.47
N ARG A 49 -19.81 6.55 15.60
CA ARG A 49 -19.01 5.37 15.96
C ARG A 49 -17.50 5.61 16.00
N GLY A 50 -17.07 6.74 16.57
CA GLY A 50 -15.65 7.00 16.79
C GLY A 50 -15.17 8.36 16.32
N THR A 51 -14.02 8.76 16.81
CA THR A 51 -13.35 10.01 16.43
C THR A 51 -12.65 9.85 15.08
N LEU A 52 -12.41 10.95 14.38
CA LEU A 52 -11.60 10.94 13.14
C LEU A 52 -10.21 10.35 13.37
N LEU A 53 -9.63 10.59 14.54
CA LEU A 53 -8.31 10.05 14.88
C LEU A 53 -8.32 8.52 15.00
N GLU A 54 -9.35 7.95 15.62
CA GLU A 54 -9.54 6.49 15.70
C GLU A 54 -9.73 5.88 14.31
N LEU A 55 -10.61 6.48 13.50
CA LEU A 55 -10.86 6.02 12.13
C LEU A 55 -9.61 6.07 11.23
N VAL A 56 -8.81 7.14 11.36
CA VAL A 56 -7.51 7.25 10.69
C VAL A 56 -6.55 6.16 11.18
N GLY A 57 -6.50 5.93 12.49
CA GLY A 57 -5.67 4.89 13.09
C GLY A 57 -6.01 3.48 12.57
N GLU A 58 -7.29 3.11 12.56
CA GLU A 58 -7.78 1.85 12.01
C GLU A 58 -7.43 1.71 10.52
N HIS A 59 -7.66 2.78 9.75
CA HIS A 59 -7.40 2.80 8.33
C HIS A 59 -5.91 2.60 8.02
N LEU A 60 -5.04 3.36 8.68
CA LEU A 60 -3.59 3.24 8.55
C LEU A 60 -3.09 1.88 8.99
N TRP A 61 -3.65 1.31 10.06
CA TRP A 61 -3.27 -0.02 10.52
C TRP A 61 -3.56 -1.09 9.46
N MET A 62 -4.74 -1.07 8.84
CA MET A 62 -5.06 -1.98 7.71
C MET A 62 -4.05 -1.82 6.56
N VAL A 63 -3.74 -0.58 6.18
CA VAL A 63 -2.79 -0.29 5.10
C VAL A 63 -1.37 -0.75 5.44
N ILE A 64 -0.89 -0.47 6.64
CA ILE A 64 0.46 -0.86 7.09
C ILE A 64 0.62 -2.38 7.09
N VAL A 65 -0.34 -3.09 7.69
CA VAL A 65 -0.29 -4.55 7.77
C VAL A 65 -0.35 -5.17 6.37
N SER A 66 -1.31 -4.76 5.54
CA SER A 66 -1.47 -5.33 4.20
C SER A 66 -0.29 -5.00 3.27
N SER A 67 0.16 -3.74 3.26
CA SER A 67 1.29 -3.32 2.41
C SER A 67 2.62 -3.89 2.90
N GLY A 68 2.81 -4.05 4.22
CA GLY A 68 3.97 -4.70 4.79
C GLY A 68 4.07 -6.17 4.38
N LEU A 69 2.98 -6.92 4.53
CA LEU A 69 2.89 -8.30 4.08
C LEU A 69 3.08 -8.42 2.56
N ALA A 70 2.41 -7.54 1.79
CA ALA A 70 2.55 -7.50 0.34
C ALA A 70 4.01 -7.21 -0.09
N THR A 71 4.72 -6.36 0.64
CA THR A 71 6.12 -6.04 0.38
C THR A 71 7.01 -7.26 0.58
N VAL A 72 6.87 -7.92 1.72
CA VAL A 72 7.69 -9.12 2.03
C VAL A 72 7.40 -10.23 1.02
N VAL A 73 6.14 -10.56 0.78
CA VAL A 73 5.74 -11.64 -0.13
C VAL A 73 6.07 -11.28 -1.58
N GLY A 74 5.78 -10.05 -2.01
CA GLY A 74 6.01 -9.60 -3.40
C GLY A 74 7.48 -9.56 -3.78
N ILE A 75 8.35 -9.05 -2.90
CA ILE A 75 9.79 -9.07 -3.14
C ILE A 75 10.30 -10.51 -3.12
N SER A 76 9.88 -11.33 -2.16
CA SER A 76 10.33 -12.71 -2.06
C SER A 76 9.98 -13.54 -3.30
N ILE A 77 8.72 -13.48 -3.75
CA ILE A 77 8.29 -14.17 -4.98
C ILE A 77 8.99 -13.58 -6.21
N GLY A 78 9.09 -12.25 -6.32
CA GLY A 78 9.75 -11.57 -7.44
C GLY A 78 11.22 -11.99 -7.57
N VAL A 79 11.93 -12.03 -6.45
CA VAL A 79 13.32 -12.55 -6.41
C VAL A 79 13.35 -14.03 -6.79
N LEU A 80 12.47 -14.86 -6.24
CA LEU A 80 12.47 -16.30 -6.49
C LEU A 80 12.29 -16.63 -7.98
N VAL A 81 11.32 -15.99 -8.65
CA VAL A 81 11.03 -16.27 -10.07
C VAL A 81 12.08 -15.70 -11.04
N THR A 82 12.97 -14.83 -10.58
CA THR A 82 14.14 -14.38 -11.37
C THR A 82 15.35 -15.28 -11.18
N ARG A 83 15.32 -16.26 -10.26
CA ARG A 83 16.40 -17.24 -10.03
C ARG A 83 16.25 -18.47 -10.92
N PRO A 84 17.33 -19.20 -11.20
CA PRO A 84 17.31 -20.40 -12.05
C PRO A 84 16.20 -21.40 -11.66
N LEU A 85 16.03 -21.66 -10.36
CA LEU A 85 15.03 -22.59 -9.82
C LEU A 85 13.57 -22.12 -10.04
N GLY A 86 13.33 -20.80 -10.05
CA GLY A 86 11.99 -20.22 -10.16
C GLY A 86 11.65 -19.73 -11.57
N ARG A 87 12.64 -19.63 -12.46
CA ARG A 87 12.48 -18.94 -13.76
C ARG A 87 11.41 -19.55 -14.66
N GLN A 88 11.17 -20.85 -14.54
CA GLN A 88 10.08 -21.54 -15.27
C GLN A 88 8.68 -20.98 -14.89
N TYR A 89 8.51 -20.45 -13.70
CA TYR A 89 7.25 -19.88 -13.22
C TYR A 89 7.07 -18.39 -13.54
N LEU A 90 8.12 -17.71 -14.05
CA LEU A 90 8.10 -16.28 -14.31
C LEU A 90 6.96 -15.87 -15.27
N PRO A 91 6.68 -16.55 -16.39
CA PRO A 91 5.55 -16.19 -17.26
C PRO A 91 4.20 -16.34 -16.55
N LEU A 92 4.03 -17.40 -15.76
CA LEU A 92 2.81 -17.63 -14.99
C LEU A 92 2.58 -16.51 -13.97
N VAL A 93 3.59 -16.19 -13.20
CA VAL A 93 3.52 -15.15 -12.15
C VAL A 93 3.29 -13.77 -12.76
N SER A 94 3.94 -13.45 -13.88
CA SER A 94 3.74 -12.18 -14.59
C SER A 94 2.32 -12.06 -15.15
N ASN A 95 1.78 -13.13 -15.73
CA ASN A 95 0.41 -13.14 -16.26
C ASN A 95 -0.62 -13.03 -15.14
N LEU A 96 -0.46 -13.78 -14.04
CA LEU A 96 -1.35 -13.68 -12.87
C LEU A 96 -1.33 -12.27 -12.27
N SER A 97 -0.15 -11.64 -12.20
CA SER A 97 -0.03 -10.26 -11.73
C SER A 97 -0.80 -9.28 -12.62
N SER A 98 -0.77 -9.46 -13.92
CA SER A 98 -1.51 -8.60 -14.85
C SER A 98 -3.01 -8.82 -14.76
N LEU A 99 -3.46 -10.07 -14.71
CA LEU A 99 -4.87 -10.42 -14.58
C LEU A 99 -5.45 -10.00 -13.23
N GLY A 100 -4.70 -10.16 -12.13
CA GLY A 100 -5.16 -9.81 -10.81
C GLY A 100 -5.54 -8.33 -10.65
N GLN A 101 -4.93 -7.43 -11.42
CA GLN A 101 -5.27 -6.00 -11.42
C GLN A 101 -6.59 -5.68 -12.14
N THR A 102 -7.15 -6.61 -12.90
CA THR A 102 -8.43 -6.40 -13.62
C THR A 102 -9.65 -6.71 -12.75
N PHE A 103 -9.48 -7.43 -11.64
CA PHE A 103 -10.60 -7.74 -10.75
C PHE A 103 -11.00 -6.50 -9.93
N PRO A 104 -12.31 -6.22 -9.78
CA PRO A 104 -12.76 -5.15 -8.88
C PRO A 104 -12.43 -5.48 -7.42
N PRO A 105 -11.93 -4.51 -6.62
CA PRO A 105 -11.64 -4.72 -5.18
C PRO A 105 -12.82 -5.28 -4.39
N VAL A 106 -14.02 -4.79 -4.68
CA VAL A 106 -15.26 -5.26 -4.03
C VAL A 106 -15.51 -6.74 -4.28
N ALA A 107 -15.21 -7.24 -5.48
CA ALA A 107 -15.39 -8.65 -5.83
C ALA A 107 -14.44 -9.55 -5.01
N VAL A 108 -13.18 -9.12 -4.82
CA VAL A 108 -12.21 -9.86 -3.99
C VAL A 108 -12.65 -9.88 -2.53
N LEU A 109 -13.17 -8.75 -2.02
CA LEU A 109 -13.74 -8.68 -0.68
C LEU A 109 -14.92 -9.64 -0.53
N ALA A 110 -15.85 -9.65 -1.50
CA ALA A 110 -17.01 -10.55 -1.47
C ALA A 110 -16.62 -12.03 -1.46
N LEU A 111 -15.54 -12.40 -2.16
CA LEU A 111 -15.00 -13.76 -2.16
C LEU A 111 -14.26 -14.10 -0.85
N ALA A 112 -13.67 -13.12 -0.18
CA ALA A 112 -12.94 -13.33 1.06
C ALA A 112 -13.87 -13.48 2.28
N VAL A 113 -15.02 -12.81 2.29
CA VAL A 113 -15.96 -12.82 3.42
C VAL A 113 -16.46 -14.24 3.80
N PRO A 114 -16.89 -15.12 2.89
CA PRO A 114 -17.31 -16.47 3.23
C PRO A 114 -16.22 -17.32 3.90
N LEU A 115 -14.94 -17.02 3.64
CA LEU A 115 -13.79 -17.78 4.13
C LEU A 115 -13.24 -17.20 5.44
N LEU A 116 -13.23 -15.88 5.59
CA LEU A 116 -12.53 -15.16 6.66
C LEU A 116 -13.47 -14.41 7.60
N GLY A 117 -14.78 -14.42 7.33
CA GLY A 117 -15.77 -13.63 8.05
C GLY A 117 -15.80 -12.18 7.63
N PHE A 118 -16.39 -11.31 8.44
CA PHE A 118 -16.49 -9.87 8.21
C PHE A 118 -15.34 -9.11 8.91
N GLY A 119 -15.09 -7.86 8.46
CA GLY A 119 -14.21 -6.92 9.14
C GLY A 119 -12.76 -6.95 8.68
N PHE A 120 -11.83 -6.85 9.64
CA PHE A 120 -10.40 -6.62 9.38
C PHE A 120 -9.73 -7.71 8.53
N LYS A 121 -9.95 -9.00 8.85
CA LYS A 121 -9.23 -10.12 8.21
C LYS A 121 -9.45 -10.21 6.69
N PRO A 122 -10.69 -10.26 6.17
CA PRO A 122 -10.92 -10.31 4.72
C PRO A 122 -10.46 -9.03 4.03
N THR A 123 -10.55 -7.87 4.71
CA THR A 123 -10.06 -6.61 4.16
C THR A 123 -8.54 -6.64 3.98
N VAL A 124 -7.78 -7.04 5.00
CA VAL A 124 -6.32 -7.16 4.90
C VAL A 124 -5.92 -8.18 3.83
N ALA A 125 -6.62 -9.31 3.72
CA ALA A 125 -6.35 -10.30 2.68
C ALA A 125 -6.57 -9.74 1.26
N ALA A 126 -7.66 -9.01 1.04
CA ALA A 126 -7.92 -8.35 -0.24
C ALA A 126 -6.87 -7.28 -0.56
N LEU A 127 -6.56 -6.40 0.40
CA LEU A 127 -5.54 -5.36 0.25
C LEU A 127 -4.14 -5.96 -0.01
N LEU A 128 -3.81 -7.08 0.64
CA LEU A 128 -2.57 -7.81 0.41
C LEU A 128 -2.48 -8.27 -1.04
N LEU A 129 -3.53 -8.90 -1.57
CA LEU A 129 -3.55 -9.37 -2.95
C LEU A 129 -3.38 -8.21 -3.94
N TYR A 130 -4.08 -7.09 -3.74
CA TYR A 130 -3.93 -5.92 -4.60
C TYR A 130 -2.56 -5.26 -4.50
N GLY A 131 -2.06 -5.10 -3.28
CA GLY A 131 -0.76 -4.49 -3.02
C GLY A 131 0.42 -5.35 -3.50
N LEU A 132 0.24 -6.68 -3.53
CA LEU A 132 1.25 -7.63 -3.97
C LEU A 132 1.66 -7.41 -5.44
N LEU A 133 0.68 -7.19 -6.32
CA LEU A 133 0.87 -7.20 -7.77
C LEU A 133 1.85 -6.12 -8.27
N PRO A 134 1.72 -4.82 -7.88
CA PRO A 134 2.69 -3.80 -8.27
C PRO A 134 4.10 -4.08 -7.74
N ILE A 135 4.22 -4.58 -6.51
CA ILE A 135 5.52 -4.86 -5.89
C ILE A 135 6.21 -6.01 -6.61
N LEU A 136 5.49 -7.09 -6.84
CA LEU A 136 5.96 -8.27 -7.55
C LEU A 136 6.47 -7.91 -8.96
N ARG A 137 5.65 -7.21 -9.74
CA ARG A 137 6.00 -6.77 -11.10
C ARG A 137 7.24 -5.86 -11.12
N ASN A 138 7.30 -4.89 -10.22
CA ASN A 138 8.43 -3.98 -10.15
C ASN A 138 9.70 -4.68 -9.65
N THR A 139 9.57 -5.68 -8.77
CA THR A 139 10.72 -6.48 -8.34
C THR A 139 11.30 -7.29 -9.50
N ILE A 140 10.45 -7.99 -10.24
CA ILE A 140 10.85 -8.74 -11.44
C ILE A 140 11.52 -7.80 -12.44
N THR A 141 10.83 -6.73 -12.85
CA THR A 141 11.35 -5.76 -13.82
C THR A 141 12.66 -5.12 -13.36
N GLY A 142 12.76 -4.76 -12.08
CA GLY A 142 13.97 -4.15 -11.52
C GLY A 142 15.17 -5.07 -11.59
N ILE A 143 14.99 -6.37 -11.33
CA ILE A 143 16.05 -7.35 -11.40
C ILE A 143 16.38 -7.72 -12.87
N GLU A 144 15.39 -7.93 -13.72
CA GLU A 144 15.61 -8.33 -15.11
C GLU A 144 16.28 -7.24 -15.95
N ASN A 145 16.05 -5.98 -15.66
CA ASN A 145 16.66 -4.84 -16.37
C ASN A 145 18.13 -4.57 -15.98
N ILE A 146 18.71 -5.34 -15.07
CA ILE A 146 20.14 -5.23 -14.77
C ILE A 146 20.95 -5.84 -15.94
N PRO A 147 21.88 -5.08 -16.55
CA PRO A 147 22.70 -5.59 -17.66
C PRO A 147 23.43 -6.90 -17.29
N SER A 148 23.51 -7.83 -18.24
CA SER A 148 24.20 -9.12 -18.05
C SER A 148 25.67 -8.93 -17.71
N GLU A 149 26.32 -7.93 -18.28
CA GLU A 149 27.73 -7.60 -18.08
C GLU A 149 28.04 -7.28 -16.63
N VAL A 150 27.08 -6.67 -15.90
CA VAL A 150 27.22 -6.37 -14.46
C VAL A 150 27.24 -7.67 -13.65
N ARG A 151 26.37 -8.63 -14.01
CA ARG A 151 26.35 -9.94 -13.36
C ARG A 151 27.59 -10.77 -13.68
N GLU A 152 27.99 -10.77 -14.95
CA GLU A 152 29.18 -11.48 -15.43
C GLU A 152 30.46 -10.96 -14.73
N ALA A 153 30.61 -9.64 -14.62
CA ALA A 153 31.71 -9.04 -13.87
C ALA A 153 31.71 -9.43 -12.40
N ALA A 154 30.54 -9.48 -11.76
CA ALA A 154 30.42 -9.89 -10.36
C ALA A 154 30.80 -11.36 -10.16
N TYR A 155 30.34 -12.25 -11.05
CA TYR A 155 30.74 -13.66 -11.02
C TYR A 155 32.22 -13.84 -11.37
N GLY A 156 32.75 -13.06 -12.32
CA GLY A 156 34.18 -13.06 -12.64
C GLY A 156 35.08 -12.64 -11.48
N MET A 157 34.58 -11.79 -10.58
CA MET A 157 35.27 -11.45 -9.32
C MET A 157 35.12 -12.53 -8.22
N GLY A 158 34.50 -13.68 -8.53
CA GLY A 158 34.33 -14.78 -7.58
C GLY A 158 33.15 -14.61 -6.61
N MET A 159 32.20 -13.73 -6.90
CA MET A 159 31.01 -13.57 -6.04
C MET A 159 30.07 -14.76 -6.18
N SER A 160 29.56 -15.26 -5.06
CA SER A 160 28.51 -16.27 -5.04
C SER A 160 27.16 -15.66 -5.47
N SER A 161 26.20 -16.51 -5.89
CA SER A 161 24.87 -16.05 -6.32
C SER A 161 24.13 -15.22 -5.24
N TRP A 162 24.31 -15.53 -3.96
CA TRP A 162 23.78 -14.76 -2.86
C TRP A 162 24.46 -13.39 -2.71
N GLN A 163 25.78 -13.34 -2.92
CA GLN A 163 26.51 -12.06 -2.90
C GLN A 163 26.08 -11.18 -4.07
N VAL A 164 25.92 -11.76 -5.27
CA VAL A 164 25.41 -11.02 -6.43
C VAL A 164 24.00 -10.48 -6.16
N LEU A 165 23.10 -11.30 -5.61
CA LEU A 165 21.74 -10.86 -5.28
C LEU A 165 21.73 -9.69 -4.30
N PHE A 166 22.37 -9.84 -3.13
CA PHE A 166 22.25 -8.85 -2.05
C PHE A 166 23.15 -7.62 -2.23
N LYS A 167 24.32 -7.77 -2.86
CA LYS A 167 25.29 -6.67 -3.01
C LYS A 167 25.19 -5.93 -4.35
N ILE A 168 24.60 -6.54 -5.37
CA ILE A 168 24.54 -5.97 -6.73
C ILE A 168 23.09 -5.81 -7.18
N GLU A 169 22.34 -6.92 -7.29
CA GLU A 169 21.02 -6.88 -7.94
C GLU A 169 19.98 -6.08 -7.13
N LEU A 170 19.79 -6.42 -5.86
CA LEU A 170 18.81 -5.73 -5.01
C LEU A 170 19.13 -4.23 -4.85
N PRO A 171 20.36 -3.79 -4.59
CA PRO A 171 20.69 -2.36 -4.55
C PRO A 171 20.43 -1.64 -5.86
N LEU A 172 20.75 -2.24 -7.01
CA LEU A 172 20.48 -1.64 -8.32
C LEU A 172 18.99 -1.60 -8.65
N ALA A 173 18.24 -2.65 -8.31
CA ALA A 173 16.80 -2.74 -8.51
C ALA A 173 15.99 -1.90 -7.50
N LEU A 174 16.61 -1.42 -6.41
CA LEU A 174 15.91 -0.81 -5.27
C LEU A 174 15.00 0.34 -5.67
N LYS A 175 15.41 1.21 -6.59
CA LYS A 175 14.59 2.34 -7.05
C LYS A 175 13.29 1.88 -7.71
N VAL A 176 13.35 0.81 -8.50
CA VAL A 176 12.19 0.24 -9.19
C VAL A 176 11.30 -0.51 -8.18
N ILE A 177 11.87 -1.26 -7.27
CA ILE A 177 11.16 -1.94 -6.18
C ILE A 177 10.41 -0.91 -5.31
N MET A 178 11.07 0.15 -4.89
CA MET A 178 10.45 1.22 -4.11
C MET A 178 9.29 1.93 -4.85
N SER A 179 9.37 2.02 -6.18
CA SER A 179 8.24 2.50 -6.98
C SER A 179 7.04 1.56 -6.88
N GLY A 180 7.27 0.25 -6.94
CA GLY A 180 6.21 -0.76 -6.73
C GLY A 180 5.57 -0.68 -5.35
N ILE A 181 6.38 -0.53 -4.30
CA ILE A 181 5.90 -0.36 -2.91
C ILE A 181 5.05 0.92 -2.79
N ARG A 182 5.51 2.03 -3.37
CA ARG A 182 4.74 3.29 -3.36
C ARG A 182 3.38 3.13 -4.02
N ILE A 183 3.33 2.51 -5.21
CA ILE A 183 2.08 2.26 -5.93
C ILE A 183 1.15 1.38 -5.09
N SER A 184 1.67 0.32 -4.48
CA SER A 184 0.94 -0.58 -3.59
C SER A 184 0.30 0.16 -2.42
N VAL A 185 1.08 0.98 -1.70
CA VAL A 185 0.57 1.75 -0.55
C VAL A 185 -0.52 2.72 -0.97
N VAL A 186 -0.35 3.44 -2.09
CA VAL A 186 -1.36 4.38 -2.59
C VAL A 186 -2.66 3.66 -2.96
N ILE A 187 -2.56 2.51 -3.64
CA ILE A 187 -3.73 1.68 -3.98
C ILE A 187 -4.41 1.20 -2.69
N ASN A 188 -3.65 0.70 -1.72
CA ASN A 188 -4.19 0.18 -0.48
C ASN A 188 -4.87 1.26 0.37
N ILE A 189 -4.34 2.50 0.41
CA ILE A 189 -5.01 3.63 1.07
C ILE A 189 -6.40 3.85 0.46
N GLY A 190 -6.52 3.91 -0.85
CA GLY A 190 -7.81 4.10 -1.50
C GLY A 190 -8.75 2.89 -1.32
N THR A 191 -8.24 1.68 -1.50
CA THR A 191 -9.02 0.45 -1.47
C THR A 191 -9.49 0.08 -0.05
N ALA A 192 -8.73 0.43 0.99
CA ALA A 192 -9.11 0.18 2.39
C ALA A 192 -10.46 0.83 2.76
N THR A 193 -10.82 1.93 2.09
CA THR A 193 -12.13 2.58 2.26
C THR A 193 -13.30 1.63 1.97
N VAL A 194 -13.14 0.73 0.99
CA VAL A 194 -14.16 -0.25 0.61
C VAL A 194 -14.34 -1.32 1.70
N GLY A 195 -13.33 -1.58 2.52
CA GLY A 195 -13.41 -2.51 3.65
C GLY A 195 -14.47 -2.14 4.69
N ALA A 196 -14.85 -0.87 4.77
CA ALA A 196 -15.93 -0.42 5.66
C ALA A 196 -17.29 -1.05 5.31
N THR A 197 -17.55 -1.38 4.04
CA THR A 197 -18.79 -2.04 3.61
C THR A 197 -18.99 -3.43 4.25
N ILE A 198 -17.90 -4.04 4.70
CA ILE A 198 -17.90 -5.33 5.40
C ILE A 198 -17.52 -5.20 6.88
N GLY A 199 -17.60 -3.97 7.42
CA GLY A 199 -17.38 -3.71 8.84
C GLY A 199 -15.92 -3.67 9.30
N ALA A 200 -14.98 -3.38 8.40
CA ALA A 200 -13.56 -3.28 8.76
C ALA A 200 -13.19 -1.98 9.51
N GLY A 201 -14.10 -1.02 9.56
CA GLY A 201 -13.81 0.29 10.16
C GLY A 201 -13.08 1.25 9.23
N GLY A 202 -12.33 2.15 9.83
CA GLY A 202 -11.50 3.14 9.13
C GLY A 202 -12.29 4.27 8.48
N LEU A 203 -11.61 5.08 7.67
CA LEU A 203 -12.18 6.27 7.01
C LEU A 203 -13.33 5.98 6.04
N GLY A 204 -13.52 4.73 5.64
CA GLY A 204 -14.68 4.32 4.85
C GLY A 204 -15.99 4.31 5.63
N SER A 205 -15.96 4.19 6.97
CA SER A 205 -17.15 4.07 7.82
C SER A 205 -18.09 5.28 7.72
N PRO A 206 -17.63 6.52 7.86
CA PRO A 206 -18.51 7.67 7.68
C PRO A 206 -19.02 7.80 6.24
N ILE A 207 -18.23 7.42 5.24
CA ILE A 207 -18.67 7.45 3.83
C ILE A 207 -19.80 6.44 3.61
N THR A 208 -19.66 5.21 4.07
CA THR A 208 -20.71 4.18 3.93
C THR A 208 -21.95 4.52 4.74
N ALA A 209 -21.81 5.10 5.93
CA ALA A 209 -22.95 5.55 6.73
C ALA A 209 -23.74 6.65 6.02
N GLY A 210 -23.07 7.65 5.46
CA GLY A 210 -23.74 8.74 4.72
C GLY A 210 -24.35 8.34 3.38
N LEU A 211 -23.99 7.17 2.82
CA LEU A 211 -24.62 6.64 1.60
C LEU A 211 -25.93 5.89 1.88
N VAL A 212 -26.20 5.49 3.12
CA VAL A 212 -27.36 4.65 3.53
C VAL A 212 -28.36 5.48 4.37
N SER A 213 -27.99 6.69 4.80
CA SER A 213 -28.87 7.64 5.49
C SER A 213 -29.68 8.48 4.50
#